data_fc46610008a162c5bf8c42dc5dabe0d4
#
_entry.id   fc46610008a162c5bf8c42dc5dabe0d4
#
_cell.length_a   1.000
_cell.length_b   1.000
_cell.length_c   1.000
_cell.angle_alpha   90.00
_cell.angle_beta   90.00
_cell.angle_gamma   90.00
#
_symmetry.space_group_name_H-M   'P 1'
#
loop_
_entity.id
_entity.type
_entity.pdbx_description
1 polymer ?
#
loop_
_entity_poly.entity_id
_entity_poly.type
_entity_poly.pdbx_seq_one_letter_code
_entity_poly.pdbx_strand_id
1 'polypeptide(L)'
;MPPRYAFPLLLAGSLAAAPAIARPAAPSIETLEKIIADRDPAVRVESVDHERITAKRIDIVGDDGTIRMTLAADTPAPIIDGIQYKRAFDVSGLILYDARGSERGGFGVADLPDGSMAVLALDHPAQDAIGWRVAPDGAVSFSINQAPPLLREPALGNRLVPGVATSTRIKLDVAADGTPSVALADAEDRARVRLTVTPEGYGAIEFLNAAGDVVETLAPEAKAARK
;
A
#
# COMPACT_ATOMS: atom_id res chain seq x y z
N MET A 1 39.27 -28.06 22.17
CA MET A 1 39.92 -27.36 21.08
C MET A 1 38.95 -27.31 19.89
N PRO A 2 38.38 -26.17 19.52
CA PRO A 2 37.57 -26.03 18.30
C PRO A 2 38.45 -25.69 17.09
N PRO A 3 38.09 -26.13 15.88
CA PRO A 3 38.89 -25.91 14.68
C PRO A 3 38.83 -24.45 14.22
N ARG A 4 40.01 -23.94 13.86
CA ARG A 4 40.19 -22.63 13.24
C ARG A 4 39.84 -22.73 11.74
N TYR A 5 38.82 -22.04 11.28
CA TYR A 5 38.59 -21.83 9.85
C TYR A 5 39.45 -20.67 9.35
N ALA A 6 40.40 -20.99 8.46
CA ALA A 6 41.16 -20.01 7.70
C ALA A 6 40.33 -19.52 6.51
N PHE A 7 40.10 -18.21 6.41
CA PHE A 7 39.53 -17.59 5.22
C PHE A 7 40.62 -17.40 4.16
N PRO A 8 40.43 -17.76 2.91
CA PRO A 8 41.36 -17.43 1.84
C PRO A 8 41.26 -15.95 1.46
N LEU A 9 42.42 -15.31 1.34
CA LEU A 9 42.60 -13.97 0.81
C LEU A 9 42.13 -13.92 -0.65
N LEU A 10 41.08 -13.16 -0.94
CA LEU A 10 40.63 -12.88 -2.29
C LEU A 10 41.57 -11.85 -2.93
N LEU A 11 42.22 -12.23 -4.02
CA LEU A 11 42.98 -11.35 -4.91
C LEU A 11 42.11 -10.23 -5.42
N ALA A 12 42.60 -8.99 -5.27
CA ALA A 12 42.04 -7.81 -5.91
C ALA A 12 42.26 -7.92 -7.46
N GLY A 13 41.22 -8.37 -8.14
CA GLY A 13 41.14 -8.26 -9.60
C GLY A 13 40.77 -6.81 -9.97
N SER A 14 41.64 -6.16 -10.75
CA SER A 14 41.35 -4.85 -11.33
C SER A 14 40.09 -4.92 -12.19
N LEU A 15 38.99 -4.28 -11.77
CA LEU A 15 37.84 -4.02 -12.63
C LEU A 15 38.27 -3.02 -13.72
N ALA A 16 38.51 -3.52 -14.94
CA ALA A 16 38.55 -2.66 -16.11
C ALA A 16 37.18 -2.00 -16.28
N ALA A 17 37.12 -0.66 -16.25
CA ALA A 17 35.91 0.09 -16.50
C ALA A 17 35.35 -0.26 -17.90
N ALA A 18 34.14 -0.80 -17.95
CA ALA A 18 33.45 -0.99 -19.21
C ALA A 18 33.22 0.38 -19.88
N PRO A 19 33.37 0.48 -21.22
CA PRO A 19 33.13 1.73 -21.92
C PRO A 19 31.70 2.18 -21.68
N ALA A 20 31.52 3.45 -21.29
CA ALA A 20 30.21 4.03 -21.11
C ALA A 20 29.47 3.99 -22.46
N ILE A 21 28.42 3.18 -22.54
CA ILE A 21 27.50 3.20 -23.68
C ILE A 21 26.80 4.56 -23.63
N ALA A 22 27.14 5.44 -24.57
CA ALA A 22 26.49 6.73 -24.71
C ALA A 22 24.97 6.49 -24.87
N ARG A 23 24.18 6.96 -23.93
CA ARG A 23 22.72 6.97 -24.09
C ARG A 23 22.38 7.85 -25.29
N PRO A 24 21.58 7.36 -26.26
CA PRO A 24 21.12 8.20 -27.32
C PRO A 24 20.41 9.43 -26.72
N ALA A 25 20.67 10.60 -27.28
CA ALA A 25 19.98 11.82 -26.86
C ALA A 25 18.46 11.61 -26.98
N ALA A 26 17.71 12.06 -25.99
CA ALA A 26 16.25 12.04 -26.06
C ALA A 26 15.82 12.79 -27.32
N PRO A 27 14.85 12.27 -28.09
CA PRO A 27 14.35 12.96 -29.29
C PRO A 27 13.80 14.32 -28.90
N SER A 28 13.97 15.32 -29.76
CA SER A 28 13.40 16.65 -29.56
C SER A 28 11.86 16.56 -29.57
N ILE A 29 11.19 17.54 -28.95
CA ILE A 29 9.73 17.64 -28.94
C ILE A 29 9.20 17.62 -30.39
N GLU A 30 9.82 18.30 -31.30
CA GLU A 30 9.48 18.33 -32.73
C GLU A 30 9.60 16.91 -33.38
N THR A 31 10.58 16.14 -32.98
CA THR A 31 10.73 14.75 -33.45
C THR A 31 9.62 13.84 -32.88
N LEU A 32 9.22 14.03 -31.62
CA LEU A 32 8.12 13.29 -31.01
C LEU A 32 6.78 13.66 -31.65
N GLU A 33 6.53 14.92 -31.89
CA GLU A 33 5.32 15.41 -32.58
C GLU A 33 5.20 14.83 -33.99
N LYS A 34 6.31 14.75 -34.73
CA LYS A 34 6.34 14.14 -36.06
C LYS A 34 6.10 12.64 -36.02
N ILE A 35 6.67 11.92 -35.03
CA ILE A 35 6.44 10.48 -34.85
C ILE A 35 4.97 10.19 -34.50
N ILE A 36 4.35 11.05 -33.70
CA ILE A 36 2.94 10.94 -33.33
C ILE A 36 2.04 11.23 -34.53
N ALA A 37 2.32 12.28 -35.29
CA ALA A 37 1.57 12.65 -36.48
C ALA A 37 1.65 11.61 -37.60
N ASP A 38 2.80 10.92 -37.75
CA ASP A 38 2.99 9.87 -38.75
C ASP A 38 2.30 8.54 -38.35
N ARG A 39 1.97 8.35 -37.06
CA ARG A 39 1.35 7.10 -36.58
C ARG A 39 -0.17 7.12 -36.55
N ASP A 40 -0.77 8.27 -36.30
CA ASP A 40 -2.24 8.45 -36.31
C ASP A 40 -2.61 9.90 -36.61
N PRO A 41 -2.98 10.22 -37.89
CA PRO A 41 -3.40 11.56 -38.26
C PRO A 41 -4.70 12.04 -37.55
N ALA A 42 -5.38 11.17 -36.80
CA ALA A 42 -6.56 11.53 -36.03
C ALA A 42 -6.23 11.95 -34.59
N VAL A 43 -4.99 11.71 -34.09
CA VAL A 43 -4.57 12.19 -32.76
C VAL A 43 -4.18 13.67 -32.87
N ARG A 44 -5.15 14.56 -32.79
CA ARG A 44 -4.90 15.95 -32.45
C ARG A 44 -4.57 16.04 -30.98
N VAL A 45 -3.31 16.31 -30.65
CA VAL A 45 -2.94 16.77 -29.31
C VAL A 45 -3.39 18.22 -29.22
N GLU A 46 -4.62 18.48 -28.84
CA GLU A 46 -5.02 19.79 -28.35
C GLU A 46 -4.40 19.97 -26.97
N SER A 47 -3.31 20.72 -26.88
CA SER A 47 -2.84 21.17 -25.56
C SER A 47 -3.84 22.21 -25.07
N VAL A 48 -4.71 21.80 -24.17
CA VAL A 48 -5.61 22.70 -23.45
C VAL A 48 -4.83 23.16 -22.21
N ASP A 49 -4.32 24.38 -22.25
CA ASP A 49 -3.67 25.01 -21.11
C ASP A 49 -4.77 25.52 -20.18
N HIS A 50 -4.99 24.75 -19.08
CA HIS A 50 -5.92 25.12 -18.02
C HIS A 50 -5.13 25.47 -16.75
N GLU A 51 -5.13 26.71 -16.33
CA GLU A 51 -4.61 27.10 -15.01
C GLU A 51 -5.38 26.42 -13.87
N ARG A 52 -6.65 26.05 -14.11
CA ARG A 52 -7.51 25.44 -13.09
C ARG A 52 -8.62 24.59 -13.73
N ILE A 53 -8.82 23.39 -13.17
CA ILE A 53 -9.99 22.55 -13.45
C ILE A 53 -10.80 22.42 -12.17
N THR A 54 -12.12 22.71 -12.23
CA THR A 54 -13.06 22.46 -11.12
C THR A 54 -14.07 21.43 -11.60
N ALA A 55 -14.05 20.25 -10.97
CA ALA A 55 -14.93 19.14 -11.31
C ALA A 55 -15.35 18.38 -10.05
N LYS A 56 -16.52 17.75 -10.06
CA LYS A 56 -16.95 16.80 -9.02
C LYS A 56 -16.30 15.44 -9.22
N ARG A 57 -15.96 15.10 -10.47
CA ARG A 57 -15.34 13.82 -10.83
C ARG A 57 -14.54 13.98 -12.13
N ILE A 58 -13.39 13.30 -12.18
CA ILE A 58 -12.55 13.15 -13.38
C ILE A 58 -12.25 11.65 -13.50
N ASP A 59 -12.55 11.07 -14.68
CA ASP A 59 -12.22 9.70 -15.00
C ASP A 59 -11.13 9.66 -16.06
N ILE A 60 -10.08 8.89 -15.82
CA ILE A 60 -9.09 8.51 -16.82
C ILE A 60 -9.50 7.16 -17.38
N VAL A 61 -9.68 7.10 -18.70
CA VAL A 61 -10.15 5.90 -19.39
C VAL A 61 -9.05 5.31 -20.28
N GLY A 62 -9.06 3.99 -20.44
CA GLY A 62 -8.24 3.31 -21.46
C GLY A 62 -8.83 3.45 -22.86
N ASP A 63 -8.11 2.98 -23.88
CA ASP A 63 -8.53 3.01 -25.28
C ASP A 63 -9.85 2.27 -25.54
N ASP A 64 -10.15 1.28 -24.71
CA ASP A 64 -11.39 0.49 -24.72
C ASP A 64 -12.54 1.16 -23.97
N GLY A 65 -12.36 2.38 -23.45
CA GLY A 65 -13.33 3.11 -22.63
C GLY A 65 -13.43 2.64 -21.18
N THR A 66 -12.66 1.63 -20.76
CA THR A 66 -12.64 1.17 -19.37
C THR A 66 -12.03 2.24 -18.46
N ILE A 67 -12.72 2.58 -17.36
CA ILE A 67 -12.18 3.51 -16.36
C ILE A 67 -10.97 2.86 -15.68
N ARG A 68 -9.85 3.59 -15.65
CA ARG A 68 -8.58 3.16 -15.05
C ARG A 68 -8.27 3.91 -13.77
N MET A 69 -8.76 5.14 -13.64
CA MET A 69 -8.63 5.97 -12.43
C MET A 69 -9.86 6.87 -12.32
N THR A 70 -10.29 7.12 -11.11
CA THR A 70 -11.31 8.13 -10.80
C THR A 70 -10.80 9.05 -9.69
N LEU A 71 -10.79 10.35 -9.94
CA LEU A 71 -10.65 11.37 -8.90
C LEU A 71 -12.04 11.97 -8.66
N ALA A 72 -12.54 11.89 -7.42
CA ALA A 72 -13.88 12.36 -7.11
C ALA A 72 -14.01 12.89 -5.67
N ALA A 73 -14.87 13.90 -5.50
CA ALA A 73 -15.26 14.38 -4.17
C ALA A 73 -16.17 13.37 -3.43
N ASP A 74 -16.87 12.54 -4.20
CA ASP A 74 -17.67 11.41 -3.71
C ASP A 74 -17.29 10.21 -4.59
N THR A 75 -16.44 9.34 -4.05
CA THR A 75 -15.92 8.22 -4.84
C THR A 75 -17.00 7.18 -5.09
N PRO A 76 -17.05 6.60 -6.31
CA PRO A 76 -18.08 5.60 -6.64
C PRO A 76 -17.96 4.37 -5.75
N ALA A 77 -19.06 3.67 -5.60
CA ALA A 77 -19.11 2.38 -4.93
C ALA A 77 -18.14 1.38 -5.60
N PRO A 78 -17.36 0.59 -4.84
CA PRO A 78 -16.35 -0.30 -5.40
C PRO A 78 -17.00 -1.39 -6.27
N ILE A 79 -16.38 -1.67 -7.40
CA ILE A 79 -16.74 -2.77 -8.30
C ILE A 79 -15.56 -3.75 -8.29
N ILE A 80 -15.83 -5.00 -7.94
CA ILE A 80 -14.84 -6.07 -7.91
C ILE A 80 -15.40 -7.26 -8.66
N ASP A 81 -14.70 -7.69 -9.70
CA ASP A 81 -15.11 -8.78 -10.60
C ASP A 81 -16.58 -8.62 -11.13
N GLY A 82 -16.96 -7.38 -11.43
CA GLY A 82 -18.28 -7.01 -11.94
C GLY A 82 -19.40 -6.99 -10.89
N ILE A 83 -19.09 -7.16 -9.61
CA ILE A 83 -20.04 -7.02 -8.51
C ILE A 83 -19.81 -5.67 -7.84
N GLN A 84 -20.88 -4.89 -7.69
CA GLN A 84 -20.84 -3.64 -6.95
C GLN A 84 -21.06 -3.88 -5.46
N TYR A 85 -20.21 -3.30 -4.63
CA TYR A 85 -20.25 -3.38 -3.17
C TYR A 85 -20.66 -2.03 -2.60
N LYS A 86 -21.21 -2.03 -1.38
CA LYS A 86 -21.45 -0.81 -0.63
C LYS A 86 -20.13 -0.38 0.04
N ARG A 87 -19.73 0.90 -0.13
CA ARG A 87 -18.64 1.50 0.64
C ARG A 87 -19.10 1.68 2.09
N ALA A 88 -18.20 1.46 3.04
CA ALA A 88 -18.52 1.56 4.47
C ALA A 88 -18.76 3.01 4.92
N PHE A 89 -18.10 3.97 4.26
CA PHE A 89 -18.18 5.41 4.52
C PHE A 89 -17.86 6.19 3.24
N ASP A 90 -18.28 7.44 3.19
CA ASP A 90 -18.00 8.32 2.06
C ASP A 90 -16.52 8.69 2.02
N VAL A 91 -15.92 8.68 0.83
CA VAL A 91 -14.50 8.98 0.62
C VAL A 91 -14.37 9.98 -0.50
N SER A 92 -13.61 11.04 -0.27
CA SER A 92 -13.12 11.95 -1.29
C SER A 92 -11.69 11.58 -1.65
N GLY A 93 -11.42 11.28 -2.93
CA GLY A 93 -10.07 10.85 -3.30
C GLY A 93 -9.92 10.25 -4.68
N LEU A 94 -8.83 9.54 -4.86
CA LEU A 94 -8.45 8.82 -6.07
C LEU A 94 -8.69 7.32 -5.89
N ILE A 95 -9.34 6.71 -6.88
CA ILE A 95 -9.51 5.25 -6.97
C ILE A 95 -8.78 4.73 -8.21
N LEU A 96 -8.12 3.59 -8.06
CA LEU A 96 -7.40 2.86 -9.11
C LEU A 96 -8.16 1.61 -9.52
N TYR A 97 -8.19 1.32 -10.81
CA TYR A 97 -8.87 0.14 -11.37
C TYR A 97 -7.93 -0.68 -12.25
N ASP A 98 -8.12 -1.98 -12.26
CA ASP A 98 -7.46 -2.89 -13.21
C ASP A 98 -8.09 -2.79 -14.62
N ALA A 99 -7.53 -3.56 -15.57
CA ALA A 99 -8.01 -3.57 -16.96
C ALA A 99 -9.46 -4.08 -17.13
N ARG A 100 -10.04 -4.67 -16.09
CA ARG A 100 -11.43 -5.17 -16.09
C ARG A 100 -12.37 -4.24 -15.34
N GLY A 101 -11.87 -3.08 -14.87
CA GLY A 101 -12.64 -2.12 -14.10
C GLY A 101 -12.86 -2.52 -12.64
N SER A 102 -12.12 -3.51 -12.12
CA SER A 102 -12.15 -3.86 -10.71
C SER A 102 -11.27 -2.90 -9.90
N GLU A 103 -11.77 -2.44 -8.77
CA GLU A 103 -11.02 -1.58 -7.84
C GLU A 103 -9.75 -2.30 -7.34
N ARG A 104 -8.65 -1.58 -7.32
CA ARG A 104 -7.31 -2.08 -6.95
C ARG A 104 -6.64 -1.20 -5.89
N GLY A 105 -7.40 -0.30 -5.28
CA GLY A 105 -6.96 0.59 -4.23
C GLY A 105 -7.18 2.05 -4.54
N GLY A 106 -6.64 2.90 -3.70
CA GLY A 106 -6.76 4.34 -3.82
C GLY A 106 -6.18 5.07 -2.63
N PHE A 107 -6.32 6.38 -2.64
CA PHE A 107 -6.07 7.21 -1.47
C PHE A 107 -7.11 8.33 -1.38
N GLY A 108 -7.41 8.76 -0.17
CA GLY A 108 -8.38 9.82 0.05
C GLY A 108 -8.62 10.12 1.51
N VAL A 109 -9.67 10.88 1.74
CA VAL A 109 -10.15 11.23 3.06
C VAL A 109 -11.56 10.67 3.22
N ALA A 110 -11.77 9.90 4.28
CA ALA A 110 -13.06 9.37 4.69
C ALA A 110 -13.66 10.25 5.78
N ASP A 111 -14.92 10.62 5.61
CA ASP A 111 -15.66 11.35 6.63
C ASP A 111 -16.37 10.37 7.57
N LEU A 112 -15.99 10.42 8.85
CA LEU A 112 -16.52 9.58 9.92
C LEU A 112 -17.29 10.45 10.91
N PRO A 113 -18.19 9.88 11.75
CA PRO A 113 -18.95 10.65 12.74
C PRO A 113 -18.09 11.40 13.76
N ASP A 114 -16.88 10.90 14.04
CA ASP A 114 -15.92 11.43 15.02
C ASP A 114 -14.77 12.23 14.40
N GLY A 115 -14.80 12.44 13.08
CA GLY A 115 -13.81 13.23 12.35
C GLY A 115 -13.38 12.59 11.04
N SER A 116 -12.40 13.18 10.36
CA SER A 116 -11.92 12.69 9.09
C SER A 116 -10.73 11.74 9.26
N MET A 117 -10.69 10.68 8.45
CA MET A 117 -9.58 9.72 8.39
C MET A 117 -8.91 9.79 7.01
N ALA A 118 -7.61 10.05 6.96
CA ALA A 118 -6.85 9.91 5.72
C ALA A 118 -6.46 8.44 5.50
N VAL A 119 -6.63 7.94 4.28
CA VAL A 119 -6.38 6.54 3.92
C VAL A 119 -5.61 6.43 2.61
N LEU A 120 -4.73 5.43 2.52
CA LEU A 120 -4.18 4.89 1.29
C LEU A 120 -4.27 3.38 1.38
N ALA A 121 -4.85 2.74 0.36
CA ALA A 121 -4.92 1.29 0.27
C ALA A 121 -4.48 0.83 -1.12
N LEU A 122 -3.80 -0.33 -1.16
CA LEU A 122 -3.57 -1.10 -2.37
C LEU A 122 -4.16 -2.49 -2.14
N ASP A 123 -4.90 -2.99 -3.13
CA ASP A 123 -5.77 -4.13 -2.92
C ASP A 123 -5.24 -5.41 -3.55
N HIS A 124 -5.37 -6.51 -2.82
CA HIS A 124 -5.65 -7.80 -3.42
C HIS A 124 -6.95 -7.73 -4.26
N PRO A 125 -7.26 -8.72 -5.09
CA PRO A 125 -8.47 -8.66 -5.93
C PRO A 125 -9.79 -8.37 -5.21
N ALA A 126 -9.87 -8.54 -3.90
CA ALA A 126 -11.12 -8.33 -3.16
C ALA A 126 -10.97 -7.61 -1.81
N GLN A 127 -9.75 -7.24 -1.42
CA GLN A 127 -9.48 -6.69 -0.08
C GLN A 127 -8.14 -5.97 -0.03
N ASP A 128 -7.95 -5.06 0.93
CA ASP A 128 -6.69 -4.35 1.15
C ASP A 128 -5.52 -5.35 1.35
N ALA A 129 -4.48 -5.22 0.53
CA ALA A 129 -3.19 -5.90 0.74
C ALA A 129 -2.28 -5.06 1.64
N ILE A 130 -2.31 -3.74 1.44
CA ILE A 130 -1.53 -2.75 2.17
C ILE A 130 -2.48 -1.61 2.52
N GLY A 131 -2.42 -1.13 3.76
CA GLY A 131 -3.20 0.02 4.20
C GLY A 131 -2.40 0.98 5.05
N TRP A 132 -2.51 2.30 4.77
CA TRP A 132 -2.04 3.38 5.61
C TRP A 132 -3.24 4.18 6.08
N ARG A 133 -3.26 4.55 7.37
CA ARG A 133 -4.35 5.32 7.96
C ARG A 133 -3.80 6.37 8.92
N VAL A 134 -4.43 7.54 8.88
CA VAL A 134 -4.28 8.59 9.90
C VAL A 134 -5.68 8.79 10.46
N ALA A 135 -5.90 8.36 11.69
CA ALA A 135 -7.20 8.38 12.34
C ALA A 135 -7.54 9.78 12.93
N PRO A 136 -8.83 10.09 13.20
CA PRO A 136 -9.23 11.36 13.76
C PRO A 136 -8.61 11.67 15.14
N ASP A 137 -8.31 10.65 15.93
CA ASP A 137 -7.67 10.77 17.25
C ASP A 137 -6.15 10.98 17.19
N GLY A 138 -5.58 11.03 15.96
CA GLY A 138 -4.15 11.21 15.72
C GLY A 138 -3.35 9.91 15.65
N ALA A 139 -3.96 8.73 15.84
CA ALA A 139 -3.27 7.47 15.63
C ALA A 139 -2.90 7.30 14.14
N VAL A 140 -1.71 6.72 13.90
CA VAL A 140 -1.21 6.44 12.55
C VAL A 140 -0.90 4.96 12.45
N SER A 141 -1.34 4.30 11.38
CA SER A 141 -1.06 2.87 11.19
C SER A 141 -0.68 2.56 9.74
N PHE A 142 0.17 1.54 9.60
CA PHE A 142 0.46 0.85 8.35
C PHE A 142 0.25 -0.64 8.55
N SER A 143 -0.49 -1.28 7.66
CA SER A 143 -0.75 -2.72 7.70
C SER A 143 -0.36 -3.42 6.41
N ILE A 144 0.12 -4.67 6.55
CA ILE A 144 0.26 -5.62 5.46
C ILE A 144 -0.63 -6.81 5.78
N ASN A 145 -1.54 -7.10 4.87
CA ASN A 145 -2.57 -8.12 5.06
C ASN A 145 -2.35 -9.30 4.14
N GLN A 146 -2.61 -10.48 4.64
CA GLN A 146 -2.72 -11.70 3.84
C GLN A 146 -4.17 -11.88 3.44
N ALA A 147 -4.47 -11.83 2.14
CA ALA A 147 -5.76 -12.25 1.67
C ALA A 147 -5.91 -13.77 1.80
N PRO A 148 -7.10 -14.28 2.16
CA PRO A 148 -7.40 -15.68 2.05
C PRO A 148 -7.41 -16.11 0.57
N PRO A 149 -7.39 -17.42 0.29
CA PRO A 149 -7.59 -17.91 -1.08
C PRO A 149 -8.85 -17.31 -1.69
N LEU A 150 -8.75 -16.82 -2.93
CA LEU A 150 -9.90 -16.28 -3.65
C LEU A 150 -10.90 -17.40 -3.89
N LEU A 151 -12.08 -17.31 -3.27
CA LEU A 151 -13.16 -18.23 -3.48
C LEU A 151 -14.01 -17.73 -4.65
N ARG A 152 -14.30 -18.62 -5.61
CA ARG A 152 -15.20 -18.34 -6.72
C ARG A 152 -16.42 -19.25 -6.62
N GLU A 153 -17.58 -18.68 -6.83
CA GLU A 153 -18.85 -19.38 -6.71
C GLU A 153 -19.42 -19.65 -8.13
N PRO A 154 -19.54 -20.90 -8.56
CA PRO A 154 -20.10 -21.22 -9.87
C PRO A 154 -21.51 -20.68 -10.09
N ALA A 155 -22.34 -20.65 -9.06
CA ALA A 155 -23.70 -20.08 -9.12
C ALA A 155 -23.69 -18.56 -9.37
N LEU A 156 -22.59 -17.88 -9.06
CA LEU A 156 -22.37 -16.46 -9.36
C LEU A 156 -21.56 -16.24 -10.64
N GLY A 157 -21.46 -17.23 -11.53
CA GLY A 157 -20.68 -17.17 -12.76
C GLY A 157 -19.16 -17.11 -12.50
N ASN A 158 -18.67 -17.86 -11.52
CA ASN A 158 -17.27 -17.88 -11.06
C ASN A 158 -16.76 -16.51 -10.55
N ARG A 159 -17.65 -15.66 -10.07
CA ARG A 159 -17.27 -14.41 -9.41
C ARG A 159 -16.76 -14.65 -8.01
N LEU A 160 -16.02 -13.68 -7.49
CA LEU A 160 -15.50 -13.74 -6.12
C LEU A 160 -16.63 -13.78 -5.09
N VAL A 161 -16.47 -14.62 -4.07
CA VAL A 161 -17.39 -14.69 -2.94
C VAL A 161 -17.21 -13.45 -2.07
N PRO A 162 -18.27 -12.67 -1.81
CA PRO A 162 -18.19 -11.50 -0.93
C PRO A 162 -17.89 -11.87 0.52
N GLY A 163 -17.29 -10.93 1.26
CA GLY A 163 -17.20 -11.02 2.72
C GLY A 163 -16.15 -11.99 3.28
N VAL A 164 -15.22 -12.47 2.45
CA VAL A 164 -14.09 -13.28 2.93
C VAL A 164 -13.10 -12.36 3.66
N ALA A 165 -12.81 -12.65 4.94
CA ALA A 165 -11.96 -11.79 5.77
C ALA A 165 -10.48 -11.92 5.41
N THR A 166 -9.74 -10.80 5.50
CA THR A 166 -8.28 -10.77 5.51
C THR A 166 -7.76 -11.02 6.92
N SER A 167 -6.46 -11.34 7.04
CA SER A 167 -5.75 -11.27 8.30
C SER A 167 -4.59 -10.28 8.19
N THR A 168 -4.47 -9.37 9.15
CA THR A 168 -3.32 -8.47 9.26
C THR A 168 -2.12 -9.25 9.75
N ARG A 169 -1.04 -9.29 8.97
CA ARG A 169 0.17 -10.06 9.29
C ARG A 169 1.26 -9.20 9.90
N ILE A 170 1.33 -7.94 9.47
CA ILE A 170 2.29 -6.96 9.98
C ILE A 170 1.54 -5.65 10.19
N LYS A 171 1.70 -5.06 11.37
CA LYS A 171 1.19 -3.73 11.69
C LYS A 171 2.31 -2.87 12.27
N LEU A 172 2.50 -1.67 11.72
CA LEU A 172 3.28 -0.60 12.32
C LEU A 172 2.28 0.46 12.79
N ASP A 173 2.42 0.90 14.02
CA ASP A 173 1.42 1.74 14.67
C ASP A 173 2.07 2.80 15.55
N VAL A 174 1.49 3.99 15.53
CA VAL A 174 1.70 4.99 16.57
C VAL A 174 0.32 5.29 17.12
N ALA A 175 0.08 4.86 18.35
CA ALA A 175 -1.20 5.04 19.02
C ALA A 175 -1.48 6.53 19.30
N ALA A 176 -2.72 6.90 19.63
CA ALA A 176 -3.10 8.27 19.92
C ALA A 176 -2.33 8.89 21.11
N ASP A 177 -1.84 8.06 22.03
CA ASP A 177 -0.98 8.49 23.15
C ASP A 177 0.51 8.64 22.77
N GLY A 178 0.84 8.40 21.48
CA GLY A 178 2.20 8.48 20.96
C GLY A 178 3.02 7.19 21.11
N THR A 179 2.47 6.11 21.66
CA THR A 179 3.17 4.83 21.81
C THR A 179 3.41 4.16 20.45
N PRO A 180 4.66 3.98 19.98
CA PRO A 180 4.95 3.28 18.74
C PRO A 180 4.98 1.78 18.95
N SER A 181 4.51 1.00 17.97
CA SER A 181 4.64 -0.46 17.97
C SER A 181 4.81 -1.05 16.59
N VAL A 182 5.42 -2.25 16.55
CA VAL A 182 5.43 -3.15 15.40
C VAL A 182 4.90 -4.49 15.87
N ALA A 183 3.83 -4.98 15.26
CA ALA A 183 3.24 -6.27 15.57
C ALA A 183 3.35 -7.23 14.40
N LEU A 184 3.67 -8.50 14.72
CA LEU A 184 3.60 -9.62 13.80
C LEU A 184 2.48 -10.56 14.29
N ALA A 185 1.56 -10.92 13.39
CA ALA A 185 0.40 -11.74 13.70
C ALA A 185 0.42 -13.10 12.99
N ASP A 186 -0.27 -14.07 13.59
CA ASP A 186 -0.52 -15.38 12.98
C ASP A 186 -1.64 -15.29 11.89
N ALA A 187 -1.99 -16.45 11.32
CA ALA A 187 -2.98 -16.51 10.25
C ALA A 187 -4.41 -16.15 10.71
N GLU A 188 -4.66 -16.19 12.00
CA GLU A 188 -5.94 -15.86 12.62
C GLU A 188 -5.98 -14.42 13.15
N ASP A 189 -5.07 -13.53 12.66
CA ASP A 189 -4.99 -12.10 13.02
C ASP A 189 -4.68 -11.86 14.50
N ARG A 190 -4.00 -12.81 15.18
CA ARG A 190 -3.60 -12.69 16.58
C ARG A 190 -2.15 -12.24 16.65
N ALA A 191 -1.88 -11.12 17.29
CA ALA A 191 -0.51 -10.66 17.52
C ALA A 191 0.29 -11.71 18.31
N ARG A 192 1.49 -12.08 17.83
CA ARG A 192 2.37 -13.08 18.43
C ARG A 192 3.69 -12.50 18.87
N VAL A 193 4.13 -11.44 18.23
CA VAL A 193 5.32 -10.66 18.58
C VAL A 193 4.97 -9.19 18.50
N ARG A 194 5.38 -8.41 19.50
CA ARG A 194 5.25 -6.96 19.51
C ARG A 194 6.56 -6.30 19.93
N LEU A 195 7.05 -5.36 19.11
CA LEU A 195 8.07 -4.40 19.54
C LEU A 195 7.35 -3.12 19.94
N THR A 196 7.75 -2.53 21.06
CA THR A 196 7.16 -1.28 21.53
C THR A 196 8.18 -0.42 22.27
N VAL A 197 7.91 0.89 22.35
CA VAL A 197 8.61 1.81 23.24
C VAL A 197 7.55 2.44 24.13
N THR A 198 7.69 2.27 25.45
CA THR A 198 6.75 2.85 26.41
C THR A 198 6.86 4.38 26.44
N PRO A 199 5.84 5.11 26.96
CA PRO A 199 5.92 6.57 27.12
C PRO A 199 7.15 7.04 27.91
N GLU A 200 7.67 6.21 28.83
CA GLU A 200 8.88 6.49 29.61
C GLU A 200 10.18 6.24 28.82
N GLY A 201 10.08 5.77 27.53
CA GLY A 201 11.23 5.55 26.65
C GLY A 201 11.89 4.18 26.77
N TYR A 202 11.24 3.18 27.36
CA TYR A 202 11.77 1.82 27.46
C TYR A 202 11.31 0.97 26.28
N GLY A 203 12.28 0.44 25.53
CA GLY A 203 12.01 -0.52 24.45
C GLY A 203 11.82 -1.93 24.97
N ALA A 204 10.86 -2.68 24.40
CA ALA A 204 10.62 -4.08 24.70
C ALA A 204 10.25 -4.89 23.46
N ILE A 205 10.59 -6.20 23.48
CA ILE A 205 10.04 -7.20 22.57
C ILE A 205 9.19 -8.14 23.42
N GLU A 206 7.93 -8.26 23.07
CA GLU A 206 6.95 -9.07 23.78
C GLU A 206 6.52 -10.25 22.91
N PHE A 207 6.45 -11.44 23.52
CA PHE A 207 5.85 -12.63 22.92
C PHE A 207 4.48 -12.84 23.53
N LEU A 208 3.48 -13.10 22.67
CA LEU A 208 2.09 -13.22 23.10
C LEU A 208 1.55 -14.63 22.81
N ASN A 209 0.70 -15.13 23.72
CA ASN A 209 -0.07 -16.34 23.48
C ASN A 209 -1.28 -16.09 22.55
N ALA A 210 -2.07 -17.13 22.27
CA ALA A 210 -3.24 -17.00 21.40
C ALA A 210 -4.40 -16.19 22.04
N ALA A 211 -4.37 -15.96 23.35
CA ALA A 211 -5.35 -15.11 24.05
C ALA A 211 -4.95 -13.63 24.05
N GLY A 212 -3.73 -13.31 23.59
CA GLY A 212 -3.19 -11.94 23.58
C GLY A 212 -2.43 -11.58 24.87
N ASP A 213 -2.23 -12.54 25.78
CA ASP A 213 -1.45 -12.31 26.99
C ASP A 213 0.05 -12.34 26.67
N VAL A 214 0.82 -11.41 27.27
CA VAL A 214 2.27 -11.41 27.19
C VAL A 214 2.81 -12.58 28.03
N VAL A 215 3.52 -13.51 27.39
CA VAL A 215 4.09 -14.70 28.03
C VAL A 215 5.60 -14.57 28.26
N GLU A 216 6.25 -13.68 27.50
CA GLU A 216 7.68 -13.39 27.66
C GLU A 216 7.96 -11.94 27.21
N THR A 217 8.89 -11.27 27.88
CA THR A 217 9.35 -9.93 27.52
C THR A 217 10.87 -9.89 27.50
N LEU A 218 11.45 -9.45 26.40
CA LEU A 218 12.84 -9.09 26.27
C LEU A 218 12.95 -7.58 26.35
N ALA A 219 13.60 -7.07 27.39
CA ALA A 219 13.88 -5.65 27.56
C ALA A 219 15.35 -5.46 28.01
N PRO A 220 16.03 -4.36 27.65
CA PRO A 220 17.34 -4.07 28.21
C PRO A 220 17.26 -3.95 29.73
N GLU A 221 18.24 -4.52 30.45
CA GLU A 221 18.38 -4.24 31.87
C GLU A 221 18.50 -2.73 32.07
N ALA A 222 17.70 -2.17 32.99
CA ALA A 222 17.83 -0.77 33.35
C ALA A 222 19.27 -0.55 33.87
N LYS A 223 20.15 0.01 33.05
CA LYS A 223 21.48 0.43 33.52
C LYS A 223 21.25 1.43 34.64
N ALA A 224 21.62 1.04 35.88
CA ALA A 224 21.61 1.96 36.98
C ALA A 224 22.31 3.27 36.55
N ALA A 225 21.62 4.38 36.72
CA ALA A 225 22.16 5.68 36.38
C ALA A 225 23.53 5.82 37.03
N ARG A 226 24.60 5.91 36.21
CA ARG A 226 25.91 6.29 36.74
C ARG A 226 25.76 7.69 37.32
N LYS A 227 25.87 7.77 38.66
CA LYS A 227 25.95 9.03 39.40
C LYS A 227 27.23 9.77 39.03
#